data_19140269d647bcc143878ddfa78975c2
#
_entry.id   19140269d647bcc143878ddfa78975c2
#
_cell.length_a   1.000
_cell.length_b   1.000
_cell.length_c   1.000
_cell.angle_alpha   90.00
_cell.angle_beta   90.00
_cell.angle_gamma   90.00
#
_symmetry.space_group_name_H-M   'P 1'
#
loop_
_entity.id
_entity.type
_entity.pdbx_description
1 polymer ?
#
loop_
_entity_poly.entity_id
_entity_poly.type
_entity_poly.pdbx_seq_one_letter_code
_entity_poly.pdbx_strand_id
1 'polypeptide(L)'
;MLTLQLINENPEDVIRRLAVKQFDGREPIMRVVELDKQRKKIQKLRDDNAAVLNQMAAQIGALMKQGKKDEANEAKAQVAQLKTSNKDIDDQLSGIEAQIKEILLSVPNVPYEGVPEGKTADDNVVEKTGGDMPELGDDALPHWDLAKKYNLIDFDLGVKITGAGFPVYIGKGARLQRALIQFFLDEANKAGYTEIQPPYVVNEASGLGTGQLPDKEGQMYHCQVDDFYLIPTAEVPVTNIYRDVIIPGDALPKKNCAYSACFRREAGSYGKDVRGLNRLHQFDKVEIVLIEKPENSYAALEEMKDHVQGLLEKLELPWHILRLCGGDMSFTSAITFDFEVWSGAQKRWLEVSSVSNFETYQANRLKCRFRGEDKKTRLCHTLNGSALALPRIMAALLENNQTPEGIKVPKVLQKYTGFDIIN
;
A
#
# COMPACT_ATOMS: atom_id res chain seq x y z
N MET A 1 1.74 10.47 3.05
CA MET A 1 1.56 11.91 2.69
C MET A 1 2.90 12.55 2.41
N LEU A 2 2.92 13.56 1.54
CA LEU A 2 4.14 14.30 1.24
C LEU A 2 4.73 14.94 2.50
N THR A 3 6.05 15.11 2.53
CA THR A 3 6.72 15.82 3.63
C THR A 3 6.68 17.32 3.40
N LEU A 4 6.61 18.11 4.47
CA LEU A 4 6.71 19.56 4.39
C LEU A 4 8.06 20.03 3.83
N GLN A 5 9.12 19.24 4.04
CA GLN A 5 10.44 19.51 3.49
C GLN A 5 10.39 19.49 1.97
N LEU A 6 9.92 18.38 1.36
CA LEU A 6 9.79 18.24 -0.09
C LEU A 6 9.00 19.40 -0.71
N ILE A 7 7.86 19.74 -0.10
CA ILE A 7 6.98 20.82 -0.61
C ILE A 7 7.68 22.18 -0.53
N ASN A 8 8.36 22.48 0.58
CA ASN A 8 8.98 23.80 0.76
C ASN A 8 10.28 23.99 -0.03
N GLU A 9 11.01 22.89 -0.35
CA GLU A 9 12.24 22.96 -1.13
C GLU A 9 11.96 23.42 -2.58
N ASN A 10 10.92 22.85 -3.23
CA ASN A 10 10.54 23.23 -4.58
C ASN A 10 9.03 22.99 -4.85
N PRO A 11 8.14 23.87 -4.42
CA PRO A 11 6.70 23.69 -4.59
C PRO A 11 6.26 23.63 -6.05
N GLU A 12 6.90 24.37 -6.96
CA GLU A 12 6.56 24.35 -8.38
C GLU A 12 6.92 23.01 -9.05
N ASP A 13 8.02 22.37 -8.65
CA ASP A 13 8.36 21.03 -9.13
C ASP A 13 7.36 19.99 -8.62
N VAL A 14 6.96 20.06 -7.35
CA VAL A 14 5.92 19.19 -6.79
C VAL A 14 4.62 19.33 -7.58
N ILE A 15 4.19 20.57 -7.87
CA ILE A 15 2.97 20.85 -8.65
C ILE A 15 3.09 20.25 -10.06
N ARG A 16 4.20 20.48 -10.74
CA ARG A 16 4.48 19.94 -12.08
C ARG A 16 4.42 18.41 -12.11
N ARG A 17 5.06 17.76 -11.15
CA ARG A 17 5.08 16.28 -11.06
C ARG A 17 3.71 15.71 -10.70
N LEU A 18 2.93 16.37 -9.84
CA LEU A 18 1.56 15.93 -9.52
C LEU A 18 0.63 15.97 -10.75
N ALA A 19 0.87 16.87 -11.71
CA ALA A 19 0.12 16.91 -12.95
C ALA A 19 0.27 15.64 -13.81
N VAL A 20 1.39 14.90 -13.68
CA VAL A 20 1.57 13.58 -14.32
C VAL A 20 0.51 12.59 -13.85
N LYS A 21 0.08 12.67 -12.58
CA LYS A 21 -1.06 11.90 -12.02
C LYS A 21 -2.44 12.51 -12.30
N GLN A 22 -2.56 13.41 -13.24
CA GLN A 22 -3.79 14.15 -13.54
C GLN A 22 -4.35 14.89 -12.32
N PHE A 23 -3.48 15.32 -11.39
CA PHE A 23 -3.87 16.04 -10.18
C PHE A 23 -3.43 17.50 -10.25
N ASP A 24 -4.41 18.43 -10.16
CA ASP A 24 -4.10 19.86 -10.01
C ASP A 24 -3.65 20.15 -8.58
N GLY A 25 -2.33 20.18 -8.40
CA GLY A 25 -1.70 20.42 -7.11
C GLY A 25 -1.51 21.88 -6.73
N ARG A 26 -1.80 22.85 -7.60
CA ARG A 26 -1.41 24.27 -7.38
C ARG A 26 -2.04 24.86 -6.12
N GLU A 27 -3.35 24.78 -6.00
CA GLU A 27 -4.04 25.35 -4.84
C GLU A 27 -3.64 24.64 -3.53
N PRO A 28 -3.75 23.31 -3.38
CA PRO A 28 -3.44 22.63 -2.13
C PRO A 28 -1.96 22.77 -1.74
N ILE A 29 -1.00 22.70 -2.67
CA ILE A 29 0.42 22.82 -2.35
C ILE A 29 0.75 24.23 -1.89
N MET A 30 0.28 25.28 -2.60
CA MET A 30 0.54 26.65 -2.20
C MET A 30 -0.13 27.00 -0.87
N ARG A 31 -1.31 26.42 -0.58
CA ARG A 31 -1.96 26.57 0.73
C ARG A 31 -1.15 25.93 1.85
N VAL A 32 -0.57 24.75 1.64
CA VAL A 32 0.33 24.10 2.59
C VAL A 32 1.58 24.95 2.85
N VAL A 33 2.19 25.53 1.80
CA VAL A 33 3.36 26.43 1.94
C VAL A 33 3.02 27.64 2.81
N GLU A 34 1.85 28.25 2.59
CA GLU A 34 1.39 29.40 3.39
C GLU A 34 1.15 28.99 4.87
N LEU A 35 0.42 27.89 5.09
CA LEU A 35 0.15 27.39 6.43
C LEU A 35 1.44 26.99 7.17
N ASP A 36 2.42 26.41 6.49
CA ASP A 36 3.70 26.08 7.13
C ASP A 36 4.52 27.31 7.51
N LYS A 37 4.46 28.39 6.71
CA LYS A 37 5.03 29.69 7.10
C LYS A 37 4.38 30.24 8.37
N GLN A 38 3.05 30.16 8.50
CA GLN A 38 2.32 30.57 9.68
C GLN A 38 2.69 29.67 10.88
N ARG A 39 2.70 28.36 10.69
CA ARG A 39 3.11 27.39 11.70
C ARG A 39 4.50 27.69 12.27
N LYS A 40 5.50 27.90 11.40
CA LYS A 40 6.87 28.25 11.80
C LYS A 40 6.94 29.55 12.60
N LYS A 41 6.15 30.56 12.23
CA LYS A 41 6.08 31.83 12.95
C LYS A 41 5.49 31.65 14.35
N ILE A 42 4.39 30.90 14.45
CA ILE A 42 3.72 30.64 15.73
C ILE A 42 4.58 29.71 16.62
N GLN A 43 5.21 28.69 16.02
CA GLN A 43 6.14 27.81 16.73
C GLN A 43 7.29 28.58 17.34
N LYS A 44 7.88 29.53 16.59
CA LYS A 44 8.94 30.41 17.11
C LYS A 44 8.46 31.24 18.31
N LEU A 45 7.27 31.84 18.21
CA LEU A 45 6.68 32.61 19.32
C LEU A 45 6.48 31.74 20.56
N ARG A 46 6.01 30.48 20.38
CA ARG A 46 5.86 29.51 21.46
C ARG A 46 7.19 29.19 22.14
N ASP A 47 8.22 28.96 21.32
CA ASP A 47 9.57 28.61 21.81
C ASP A 47 10.20 29.81 22.56
N ASP A 48 10.04 31.03 22.04
CA ASP A 48 10.48 32.27 22.69
C ASP A 48 9.76 32.46 24.05
N ASN A 49 8.45 32.26 24.10
CA ASN A 49 7.68 32.32 25.34
C ASN A 49 8.07 31.23 26.34
N ALA A 50 8.38 30.02 25.88
CA ALA A 50 8.86 28.93 26.75
C ALA A 50 10.23 29.30 27.40
N ALA A 51 11.13 29.92 26.65
CA ALA A 51 12.40 30.42 27.16
C ALA A 51 12.21 31.52 28.25
N VAL A 52 11.27 32.46 27.99
CA VAL A 52 10.94 33.52 28.98
C VAL A 52 10.34 32.91 30.26
N LEU A 53 9.43 31.93 30.13
CA LEU A 53 8.86 31.24 31.31
C LEU A 53 9.91 30.54 32.15
N ASN A 54 10.89 29.89 31.53
CA ASN A 54 12.00 29.25 32.23
C ASN A 54 12.89 30.29 32.99
N GLN A 55 13.16 31.41 32.33
CA GLN A 55 13.94 32.51 32.94
C GLN A 55 13.20 33.12 34.14
N MET A 56 11.90 33.40 33.98
CA MET A 56 11.07 33.96 35.06
C MET A 56 10.92 32.99 36.24
N ALA A 57 10.83 31.68 35.97
CA ALA A 57 10.82 30.67 37.05
C ALA A 57 12.09 30.69 37.91
N ALA A 58 13.25 30.83 37.25
CA ALA A 58 14.54 30.98 37.96
C ALA A 58 14.60 32.29 38.75
N GLN A 59 14.10 33.41 38.18
CA GLN A 59 14.06 34.72 38.85
C GLN A 59 13.15 34.71 40.08
N ILE A 60 11.95 34.11 39.98
CA ILE A 60 11.06 33.97 41.15
C ILE A 60 11.76 33.18 42.27
N GLY A 61 12.45 32.09 41.91
CA GLY A 61 13.24 31.32 42.90
C GLY A 61 14.32 32.16 43.62
N ALA A 62 15.02 33.04 42.90
CA ALA A 62 16.02 33.94 43.45
C ALA A 62 15.38 35.03 44.33
N LEU A 63 14.30 35.67 43.92
CA LEU A 63 13.57 36.67 44.66
C LEU A 63 13.01 36.13 46.00
N MET A 64 12.47 34.93 45.95
CA MET A 64 11.98 34.24 47.17
C MET A 64 13.10 33.96 48.15
N LYS A 65 14.29 33.54 47.70
CA LYS A 65 15.47 33.35 48.56
C LYS A 65 15.98 34.63 49.19
N GLN A 66 15.78 35.78 48.50
CA GLN A 66 16.14 37.10 48.98
C GLN A 66 15.09 37.75 49.90
N GLY A 67 13.96 37.09 50.11
CA GLY A 67 12.85 37.62 50.93
C GLY A 67 12.00 38.70 50.23
N LYS A 68 12.19 38.94 48.96
CA LYS A 68 11.49 39.94 48.13
C LYS A 68 10.14 39.42 47.64
N LYS A 69 9.19 39.25 48.56
CA LYS A 69 7.90 38.59 48.30
C LYS A 69 7.04 39.33 47.28
N ASP A 70 6.99 40.66 47.31
CA ASP A 70 6.14 41.46 46.43
C ASP A 70 6.62 41.39 44.98
N GLU A 71 7.92 41.54 44.71
CA GLU A 71 8.53 41.37 43.40
C GLU A 71 8.33 39.92 42.88
N ALA A 72 8.41 38.90 43.74
CA ALA A 72 8.12 37.51 43.37
C ALA A 72 6.67 37.28 43.04
N ASN A 73 5.70 37.97 43.67
CA ASN A 73 4.27 37.86 43.36
C ASN A 73 3.92 38.55 42.02
N GLU A 74 4.55 39.70 41.72
CA GLU A 74 4.41 40.33 40.42
C GLU A 74 4.91 39.42 39.29
N ALA A 75 6.11 38.85 39.47
CA ALA A 75 6.65 37.90 38.49
C ALA A 75 5.76 36.65 38.31
N LYS A 76 5.15 36.15 39.41
CA LYS A 76 4.16 35.06 39.32
C LYS A 76 2.91 35.45 38.52
N ALA A 77 2.41 36.67 38.68
CA ALA A 77 1.25 37.16 37.90
C ALA A 77 1.58 37.25 36.41
N GLN A 78 2.79 37.72 36.04
CA GLN A 78 3.27 37.74 34.65
C GLN A 78 3.41 36.33 34.10
N VAL A 79 3.93 35.36 34.85
CA VAL A 79 3.98 33.95 34.44
C VAL A 79 2.59 33.38 34.20
N ALA A 80 1.60 33.70 35.03
CA ALA A 80 0.23 33.25 34.87
C ALA A 80 -0.38 33.79 33.56
N GLN A 81 -0.17 35.08 33.26
CA GLN A 81 -0.62 35.72 32.04
C GLN A 81 0.05 35.12 30.80
N LEU A 82 1.37 34.88 30.84
CA LEU A 82 2.11 34.27 29.73
C LEU A 82 1.70 32.81 29.49
N LYS A 83 1.38 32.06 30.54
CA LYS A 83 0.82 30.69 30.41
C LYS A 83 -0.54 30.68 29.72
N THR A 84 -1.42 31.64 30.01
CA THR A 84 -2.70 31.77 29.30
C THR A 84 -2.49 32.07 27.82
N SER A 85 -1.61 33.02 27.49
CA SER A 85 -1.24 33.32 26.10
C SER A 85 -0.63 32.13 25.37
N ASN A 86 0.19 31.32 26.06
CA ASN A 86 0.77 30.11 25.45
C ASN A 86 -0.28 29.04 25.14
N LYS A 87 -1.35 28.94 25.92
CA LYS A 87 -2.45 28.05 25.59
C LYS A 87 -3.13 28.43 24.28
N ASP A 88 -3.40 29.74 24.09
CA ASP A 88 -3.97 30.25 22.83
C ASP A 88 -3.05 29.99 21.63
N ILE A 89 -1.74 30.10 21.83
CA ILE A 89 -0.71 29.78 20.83
C ILE A 89 -0.70 28.28 20.50
N ASP A 90 -0.79 27.40 21.50
CA ASP A 90 -0.87 25.95 21.31
C ASP A 90 -2.14 25.55 20.55
N ASP A 91 -3.29 26.18 20.86
CA ASP A 91 -4.54 25.93 20.15
C ASP A 91 -4.46 26.38 18.68
N GLN A 92 -3.85 27.55 18.41
CA GLN A 92 -3.62 28.02 17.03
C GLN A 92 -2.67 27.09 16.26
N LEU A 93 -1.58 26.64 16.90
CA LEU A 93 -0.63 25.72 16.29
C LEU A 93 -1.29 24.40 15.91
N SER A 94 -2.06 23.84 16.85
CA SER A 94 -2.81 22.59 16.63
C SER A 94 -3.83 22.73 15.50
N GLY A 95 -4.51 23.87 15.42
CA GLY A 95 -5.45 24.17 14.32
C GLY A 95 -4.77 24.25 12.95
N ILE A 96 -3.59 24.86 12.87
CA ILE A 96 -2.83 24.94 11.61
C ILE A 96 -2.28 23.56 11.22
N GLU A 97 -1.76 22.79 12.16
CA GLU A 97 -1.26 21.43 11.91
C GLU A 97 -2.38 20.50 11.42
N ALA A 98 -3.58 20.62 11.98
CA ALA A 98 -4.76 19.88 11.54
C ALA A 98 -5.14 20.23 10.08
N GLN A 99 -5.17 21.52 9.71
CA GLN A 99 -5.43 21.96 8.34
C GLN A 99 -4.37 21.45 7.35
N ILE A 100 -3.08 21.54 7.71
CA ILE A 100 -2.00 20.97 6.89
C ILE A 100 -2.19 19.48 6.68
N LYS A 101 -2.48 18.73 7.74
CA LYS A 101 -2.72 17.29 7.68
C LYS A 101 -3.90 16.96 6.77
N GLU A 102 -5.01 17.64 6.92
CA GLU A 102 -6.21 17.43 6.09
C GLU A 102 -5.90 17.63 4.60
N ILE A 103 -5.24 18.73 4.24
CA ILE A 103 -4.84 18.99 2.85
C ILE A 103 -3.89 17.87 2.36
N LEU A 104 -2.86 17.52 3.12
CA LEU A 104 -1.89 16.51 2.73
C LEU A 104 -2.48 15.10 2.60
N LEU A 105 -3.56 14.79 3.30
CA LEU A 105 -4.31 13.54 3.12
C LEU A 105 -5.06 13.51 1.78
N SER A 106 -5.36 14.65 1.19
CA SER A 106 -6.04 14.76 -0.11
C SER A 106 -5.10 14.84 -1.31
N VAL A 107 -3.79 15.05 -1.08
CA VAL A 107 -2.78 15.16 -2.15
C VAL A 107 -2.13 13.80 -2.39
N PRO A 108 -2.06 13.30 -3.65
CA PRO A 108 -1.40 12.04 -3.97
C PRO A 108 0.11 12.11 -3.77
N ASN A 109 0.76 10.96 -3.83
CA ASN A 109 2.22 10.92 -3.86
C ASN A 109 2.75 11.49 -5.17
N VAL A 110 3.90 12.14 -5.09
CA VAL A 110 4.62 12.65 -6.27
C VAL A 110 5.17 11.47 -7.06
N PRO A 111 4.87 11.34 -8.37
CA PRO A 111 5.40 10.25 -9.17
C PRO A 111 6.93 10.38 -9.35
N TYR A 112 7.61 9.25 -9.48
CA TYR A 112 9.02 9.18 -9.84
C TYR A 112 9.23 9.76 -11.25
N GLU A 113 10.41 10.34 -11.52
CA GLU A 113 10.70 11.02 -12.80
C GLU A 113 10.59 10.12 -14.03
N GLY A 114 10.77 8.79 -13.85
CA GLY A 114 10.64 7.80 -14.91
C GLY A 114 9.21 7.33 -15.19
N VAL A 115 8.19 7.88 -14.53
CA VAL A 115 6.78 7.53 -14.77
C VAL A 115 6.31 8.16 -16.07
N PRO A 116 5.77 7.36 -17.03
CA PRO A 116 5.27 7.90 -18.29
C PRO A 116 4.05 8.80 -18.08
N GLU A 117 3.93 9.83 -18.90
CA GLU A 117 2.70 10.58 -19.00
C GLU A 117 1.60 9.73 -19.65
N GLY A 118 0.38 9.83 -19.16
CA GLY A 118 -0.76 9.09 -19.68
C GLY A 118 -1.98 9.30 -18.80
N LYS A 119 -3.17 8.90 -19.30
CA LYS A 119 -4.45 9.12 -18.63
C LYS A 119 -5.14 7.84 -18.19
N THR A 120 -4.90 6.76 -18.91
CA THR A 120 -5.59 5.48 -18.73
C THR A 120 -4.61 4.31 -18.87
N ALA A 121 -5.05 3.11 -18.55
CA ALA A 121 -4.27 1.88 -18.71
C ALA A 121 -3.73 1.65 -20.14
N ASP A 122 -4.39 2.21 -21.16
CA ASP A 122 -3.93 2.11 -22.55
C ASP A 122 -2.60 2.86 -22.80
N ASP A 123 -2.24 3.79 -21.92
CA ASP A 123 -1.00 4.57 -21.97
C ASP A 123 0.16 3.91 -21.20
N ASN A 124 -0.07 2.76 -20.59
CA ASN A 124 0.97 2.01 -19.88
C ASN A 124 2.02 1.48 -20.84
N VAL A 125 3.27 1.41 -20.39
CA VAL A 125 4.40 0.99 -21.21
C VAL A 125 4.77 -0.45 -20.91
N VAL A 126 4.69 -1.33 -21.91
CA VAL A 126 5.20 -2.70 -21.82
C VAL A 126 6.74 -2.65 -21.76
N GLU A 127 7.32 -3.05 -20.64
CA GLU A 127 8.78 -3.09 -20.48
C GLU A 127 9.40 -4.43 -20.84
N LYS A 128 8.68 -5.52 -20.55
CA LYS A 128 9.20 -6.87 -20.69
C LYS A 128 8.08 -7.86 -20.96
N THR A 129 8.38 -8.87 -21.76
CA THR A 129 7.45 -9.97 -22.05
C THR A 129 8.18 -11.30 -21.95
N GLY A 130 7.44 -12.37 -21.63
CA GLY A 130 8.02 -13.72 -21.58
C GLY A 130 6.96 -14.82 -21.52
N GLY A 131 7.42 -16.07 -21.54
CA GLY A 131 6.58 -17.26 -21.61
C GLY A 131 6.00 -17.53 -23.00
N ASP A 132 5.66 -18.79 -23.25
CA ASP A 132 5.12 -19.23 -24.53
C ASP A 132 3.59 -19.10 -24.54
N MET A 133 3.04 -18.56 -25.63
CA MET A 133 1.58 -18.44 -25.78
C MET A 133 0.98 -19.84 -25.97
N PRO A 134 -0.13 -20.17 -25.25
CA PRO A 134 -0.72 -21.49 -25.37
C PRO A 134 -1.38 -21.67 -26.75
N GLU A 135 -1.15 -22.82 -27.35
CA GLU A 135 -1.85 -23.26 -28.58
C GLU A 135 -3.17 -23.94 -28.18
N LEU A 136 -4.24 -23.18 -28.09
CA LEU A 136 -5.56 -23.68 -27.75
C LEU A 136 -6.45 -23.74 -29.01
N GLY A 137 -7.27 -24.79 -29.13
CA GLY A 137 -8.27 -24.89 -30.18
C GLY A 137 -9.39 -23.84 -30.04
N ASP A 138 -10.19 -23.72 -31.10
CA ASP A 138 -11.34 -22.77 -31.11
C ASP A 138 -12.45 -23.13 -30.12
N ASP A 139 -12.41 -24.35 -29.58
CA ASP A 139 -13.30 -24.90 -28.55
C ASP A 139 -12.77 -24.70 -27.11
N ALA A 140 -11.71 -23.95 -26.94
CA ALA A 140 -11.14 -23.67 -25.62
C ALA A 140 -12.17 -23.01 -24.69
N LEU A 141 -12.36 -23.62 -23.52
CA LEU A 141 -13.33 -23.18 -22.53
C LEU A 141 -12.71 -22.14 -21.59
N PRO A 142 -13.44 -21.06 -21.27
CA PRO A 142 -13.02 -20.14 -20.23
C PRO A 142 -13.09 -20.79 -18.84
N HIS A 143 -12.32 -20.23 -17.88
CA HIS A 143 -12.16 -20.82 -16.55
C HIS A 143 -13.47 -21.07 -15.79
N TRP A 144 -14.50 -20.26 -15.96
CA TRP A 144 -15.80 -20.48 -15.31
C TRP A 144 -16.55 -21.73 -15.85
N ASP A 145 -16.39 -22.06 -17.14
CA ASP A 145 -16.95 -23.27 -17.71
C ASP A 145 -16.12 -24.50 -17.34
N LEU A 146 -14.78 -24.38 -17.31
CA LEU A 146 -13.88 -25.42 -16.78
C LEU A 146 -14.13 -25.69 -15.30
N ALA A 147 -14.32 -24.64 -14.48
CA ALA A 147 -14.64 -24.74 -13.07
C ALA A 147 -15.93 -25.54 -12.85
N LYS A 148 -16.94 -25.31 -13.66
CA LYS A 148 -18.20 -26.07 -13.64
C LYS A 148 -18.02 -27.50 -14.13
N LYS A 149 -17.34 -27.71 -15.28
CA LYS A 149 -17.10 -29.02 -15.88
C LYS A 149 -16.41 -29.99 -14.93
N TYR A 150 -15.40 -29.51 -14.18
CA TYR A 150 -14.60 -30.32 -13.28
C TYR A 150 -14.97 -30.14 -11.80
N ASN A 151 -16.08 -29.44 -11.50
CA ASN A 151 -16.55 -29.18 -10.13
C ASN A 151 -15.44 -28.59 -9.21
N LEU A 152 -14.78 -27.52 -9.69
CA LEU A 152 -13.65 -26.90 -8.99
C LEU A 152 -14.08 -25.68 -8.17
N ILE A 153 -15.04 -24.91 -8.68
CA ILE A 153 -15.52 -23.67 -8.10
C ILE A 153 -17.02 -23.57 -8.37
N ASP A 154 -17.78 -23.31 -7.31
CA ASP A 154 -19.22 -23.09 -7.39
C ASP A 154 -19.53 -21.61 -7.10
N PHE A 155 -19.87 -20.86 -8.14
CA PHE A 155 -20.22 -19.46 -8.04
C PHE A 155 -21.66 -19.27 -7.54
N ASP A 156 -22.59 -20.20 -7.89
CA ASP A 156 -23.98 -20.13 -7.47
C ASP A 156 -24.13 -20.38 -5.97
N LEU A 157 -23.33 -21.32 -5.44
CA LEU A 157 -23.26 -21.56 -4.00
C LEU A 157 -22.71 -20.34 -3.25
N GLY A 158 -21.73 -19.65 -3.82
CA GLY A 158 -21.23 -18.38 -3.30
C GLY A 158 -22.29 -17.29 -3.24
N VAL A 159 -23.08 -17.15 -4.30
CA VAL A 159 -24.24 -16.23 -4.33
C VAL A 159 -25.25 -16.58 -3.25
N LYS A 160 -25.54 -17.87 -3.04
CA LYS A 160 -26.46 -18.34 -2.00
C LYS A 160 -25.98 -18.02 -0.57
N ILE A 161 -24.68 -18.14 -0.33
CA ILE A 161 -24.10 -17.96 1.03
C ILE A 161 -23.93 -16.46 1.36
N THR A 162 -23.45 -15.67 0.40
CA THR A 162 -23.01 -14.28 0.67
C THR A 162 -23.54 -13.32 -0.40
N GLY A 163 -23.30 -13.62 -1.69
CA GLY A 163 -23.59 -12.75 -2.80
C GLY A 163 -22.66 -12.99 -3.99
N ALA A 164 -22.86 -12.29 -5.09
CA ALA A 164 -21.96 -12.35 -6.24
C ALA A 164 -20.55 -11.89 -5.83
N GLY A 165 -19.52 -12.48 -6.47
CA GLY A 165 -18.12 -12.12 -6.17
C GLY A 165 -17.50 -12.83 -4.95
N PHE A 166 -18.18 -13.85 -4.39
CA PHE A 166 -17.71 -14.72 -3.32
C PHE A 166 -17.70 -16.19 -3.77
N PRO A 167 -16.65 -16.66 -4.49
CA PRO A 167 -16.62 -18.03 -5.01
C PRO A 167 -16.42 -19.06 -3.90
N VAL A 168 -16.99 -20.28 -4.11
CA VAL A 168 -16.75 -21.44 -3.25
C VAL A 168 -15.86 -22.43 -3.99
N TYR A 169 -14.65 -22.64 -3.52
CA TYR A 169 -13.71 -23.61 -4.07
C TYR A 169 -14.02 -25.02 -3.55
N ILE A 170 -14.00 -26.02 -4.43
CA ILE A 170 -14.41 -27.39 -4.12
C ILE A 170 -13.34 -28.41 -4.57
N GLY A 171 -13.14 -29.47 -3.81
CA GLY A 171 -12.33 -30.62 -4.17
C GLY A 171 -10.94 -30.29 -4.70
N LYS A 172 -10.63 -30.67 -5.97
CA LYS A 172 -9.33 -30.36 -6.60
C LYS A 172 -9.12 -28.85 -6.76
N GLY A 173 -10.18 -28.03 -6.92
CA GLY A 173 -10.11 -26.58 -6.97
C GLY A 173 -9.62 -25.96 -5.65
N ALA A 174 -10.21 -26.37 -4.52
CA ALA A 174 -9.78 -25.92 -3.19
C ALA A 174 -8.34 -26.39 -2.89
N ARG A 175 -7.96 -27.57 -3.36
CA ARG A 175 -6.60 -28.07 -3.19
C ARG A 175 -5.58 -27.29 -4.03
N LEU A 176 -5.94 -26.92 -5.27
CA LEU A 176 -5.10 -26.08 -6.14
C LEU A 176 -4.93 -24.68 -5.53
N GLN A 177 -6.00 -24.07 -4.99
CA GLN A 177 -5.95 -22.79 -4.27
C GLN A 177 -4.91 -22.83 -3.13
N ARG A 178 -4.99 -23.84 -2.28
CA ARG A 178 -4.06 -24.04 -1.18
C ARG A 178 -2.62 -24.31 -1.65
N ALA A 179 -2.47 -25.05 -2.75
CA ALA A 179 -1.17 -25.35 -3.37
C ALA A 179 -0.48 -24.07 -3.87
N LEU A 180 -1.23 -23.15 -4.48
CA LEU A 180 -0.73 -21.84 -4.90
C LEU A 180 -0.27 -21.00 -3.71
N ILE A 181 -1.08 -20.93 -2.64
CA ILE A 181 -0.71 -20.21 -1.41
C ILE A 181 0.63 -20.73 -0.87
N GLN A 182 0.72 -22.05 -0.69
CA GLN A 182 1.92 -22.64 -0.14
C GLN A 182 3.15 -22.46 -1.04
N PHE A 183 2.97 -22.61 -2.35
CA PHE A 183 4.04 -22.38 -3.32
C PHE A 183 4.57 -20.94 -3.26
N PHE A 184 3.69 -19.95 -3.24
CA PHE A 184 4.10 -18.55 -3.20
C PHE A 184 4.80 -18.16 -1.89
N LEU A 185 4.31 -18.66 -0.76
CA LEU A 185 4.96 -18.45 0.54
C LEU A 185 6.34 -19.12 0.61
N ASP A 186 6.47 -20.37 0.13
CA ASP A 186 7.74 -21.07 0.10
C ASP A 186 8.77 -20.34 -0.79
N GLU A 187 8.36 -19.81 -1.94
CA GLU A 187 9.23 -19.05 -2.82
C GLU A 187 9.62 -17.68 -2.22
N ALA A 188 8.70 -16.99 -1.56
CA ALA A 188 9.00 -15.76 -0.83
C ALA A 188 9.99 -16.01 0.32
N ASN A 189 9.80 -17.09 1.09
CA ASN A 189 10.74 -17.48 2.15
C ASN A 189 12.14 -17.77 1.59
N LYS A 190 12.25 -18.46 0.44
CA LYS A 190 13.54 -18.69 -0.23
C LYS A 190 14.22 -17.41 -0.71
N ALA A 191 13.43 -16.39 -1.07
CA ALA A 191 13.92 -15.06 -1.43
C ALA A 191 14.26 -14.17 -0.21
N GLY A 192 14.22 -14.74 1.00
CA GLY A 192 14.60 -14.08 2.25
C GLY A 192 13.52 -13.22 2.88
N TYR A 193 12.26 -13.39 2.48
CA TYR A 193 11.12 -12.76 3.17
C TYR A 193 10.76 -13.55 4.42
N THR A 194 10.49 -12.85 5.51
CA THR A 194 9.94 -13.44 6.74
C THR A 194 8.42 -13.53 6.61
N GLU A 195 7.88 -14.73 6.77
CA GLU A 195 6.45 -14.96 6.74
C GLU A 195 5.77 -14.40 7.99
N ILE A 196 4.66 -13.70 7.78
CA ILE A 196 3.82 -13.11 8.83
C ILE A 196 2.38 -13.52 8.59
N GLN A 197 1.68 -13.93 9.63
CA GLN A 197 0.24 -14.13 9.61
C GLN A 197 -0.45 -12.97 10.34
N PRO A 198 -0.93 -11.94 9.61
CA PRO A 198 -1.55 -10.77 10.21
C PRO A 198 -3.04 -10.97 10.49
N PRO A 199 -3.67 -10.10 11.32
CA PRO A 199 -5.12 -10.03 11.42
C PRO A 199 -5.75 -9.53 10.10
N TYR A 200 -6.97 -9.98 9.79
CA TYR A 200 -7.71 -9.57 8.59
C TYR A 200 -8.64 -8.37 8.83
N VAL A 201 -8.66 -7.89 10.05
CA VAL A 201 -9.33 -6.64 10.42
C VAL A 201 -8.31 -5.65 10.99
N VAL A 202 -8.47 -4.38 10.67
CA VAL A 202 -7.56 -3.31 11.09
C VAL A 202 -8.35 -2.11 11.62
N ASN A 203 -7.72 -1.30 12.47
CA ASN A 203 -8.28 -0.03 12.93
C ASN A 203 -8.05 1.10 11.89
N GLU A 204 -8.73 2.23 12.10
CA GLU A 204 -8.62 3.42 11.25
C GLU A 204 -7.16 3.88 11.07
N ALA A 205 -6.39 3.90 12.16
CA ALA A 205 -4.99 4.34 12.11
C ALA A 205 -4.13 3.49 11.17
N SER A 206 -4.43 2.21 11.03
CA SER A 206 -3.75 1.31 10.09
C SER A 206 -4.14 1.61 8.65
N GLY A 207 -5.42 1.85 8.37
CA GLY A 207 -5.88 2.26 7.03
C GLY A 207 -5.32 3.61 6.60
N LEU A 208 -5.25 4.57 7.53
CA LEU A 208 -4.61 5.88 7.30
C LEU A 208 -3.11 5.75 7.03
N GLY A 209 -2.44 4.85 7.73
CA GLY A 209 -0.99 4.64 7.64
C GLY A 209 -0.51 4.26 6.24
N THR A 210 -1.20 3.37 5.57
CA THR A 210 -0.89 2.90 4.21
C THR A 210 -1.65 3.64 3.12
N GLY A 211 -2.70 4.41 3.47
CA GLY A 211 -3.38 5.30 2.55
C GLY A 211 -4.66 4.75 1.93
N GLN A 212 -5.19 3.64 2.43
CA GLN A 212 -6.53 3.16 2.09
C GLN A 212 -7.62 4.06 2.69
N LEU A 213 -7.31 4.76 3.77
CA LEU A 213 -8.17 5.80 4.34
C LEU A 213 -7.52 7.19 4.14
N PRO A 214 -8.34 8.23 3.95
CA PRO A 214 -9.79 8.23 3.74
C PRO A 214 -10.21 7.46 2.49
N ASP A 215 -11.21 6.59 2.61
CA ASP A 215 -11.72 5.77 1.50
C ASP A 215 -12.61 6.60 0.57
N LYS A 216 -11.99 7.25 -0.41
CA LYS A 216 -12.69 8.12 -1.37
C LYS A 216 -13.50 7.34 -2.41
N GLU A 217 -13.15 6.08 -2.65
CA GLU A 217 -13.74 5.23 -3.68
C GLU A 217 -14.75 4.25 -3.11
N GLY A 218 -14.92 4.20 -1.79
CA GLY A 218 -15.85 3.29 -1.13
C GLY A 218 -15.46 1.82 -1.23
N GLN A 219 -14.16 1.51 -1.27
CA GLN A 219 -13.66 0.15 -1.49
C GLN A 219 -13.56 -0.70 -0.21
N MET A 220 -13.49 -0.06 0.96
CA MET A 220 -13.30 -0.74 2.23
C MET A 220 -14.62 -1.28 2.81
N TYR A 221 -14.62 -2.52 3.28
CA TYR A 221 -15.68 -3.03 4.15
C TYR A 221 -15.44 -2.51 5.56
N HIS A 222 -16.43 -1.82 6.13
CA HIS A 222 -16.38 -1.23 7.48
C HIS A 222 -17.32 -1.95 8.44
N CYS A 223 -16.78 -2.50 9.53
CA CYS A 223 -17.50 -3.08 10.64
C CYS A 223 -17.91 -1.96 11.61
N GLN A 224 -19.09 -1.39 11.43
CA GLN A 224 -19.52 -0.15 12.11
C GLN A 224 -19.58 -0.24 13.63
N VAL A 225 -19.93 -1.40 14.20
CA VAL A 225 -20.09 -1.56 15.66
C VAL A 225 -18.75 -1.47 16.39
N ASP A 226 -17.71 -2.09 15.81
CA ASP A 226 -16.38 -2.19 16.43
C ASP A 226 -15.38 -1.17 15.85
N ASP A 227 -15.81 -0.40 14.84
CA ASP A 227 -14.97 0.55 14.09
C ASP A 227 -13.69 -0.09 13.51
N PHE A 228 -13.86 -1.29 12.93
CA PHE A 228 -12.82 -2.00 12.23
C PHE A 228 -13.07 -2.07 10.72
N TYR A 229 -12.02 -2.27 9.96
CA TYR A 229 -12.05 -2.42 8.51
C TYR A 229 -11.51 -3.78 8.11
N LEU A 230 -12.20 -4.49 7.20
CA LEU A 230 -11.65 -5.67 6.57
C LEU A 230 -10.53 -5.24 5.61
N ILE A 231 -9.40 -5.95 5.64
CA ILE A 231 -8.23 -5.60 4.82
C ILE A 231 -8.48 -5.84 3.33
N PRO A 232 -8.15 -4.87 2.45
CA PRO A 232 -8.17 -5.06 1.00
C PRO A 232 -6.90 -5.75 0.47
N THR A 233 -5.87 -5.86 1.31
CA THR A 233 -4.54 -6.41 1.05
C THR A 233 -3.79 -6.60 2.37
N ALA A 234 -2.92 -7.60 2.44
CA ALA A 234 -2.01 -7.79 3.58
C ALA A 234 -0.98 -6.65 3.74
N GLU A 235 -0.78 -5.83 2.71
CA GLU A 235 0.01 -4.59 2.80
C GLU A 235 -0.36 -3.79 4.05
N VAL A 236 -1.66 -3.62 4.32
CA VAL A 236 -2.14 -2.76 5.40
C VAL A 236 -1.63 -3.23 6.76
N PRO A 237 -1.93 -4.45 7.24
CA PRO A 237 -1.45 -4.88 8.55
C PRO A 237 0.07 -5.08 8.59
N VAL A 238 0.70 -5.59 7.53
CA VAL A 238 2.13 -5.89 7.54
C VAL A 238 2.98 -4.62 7.56
N THR A 239 2.63 -3.61 6.76
CA THR A 239 3.35 -2.33 6.78
C THR A 239 3.16 -1.60 8.13
N ASN A 240 1.98 -1.75 8.76
CA ASN A 240 1.69 -1.15 10.06
C ASN A 240 2.42 -1.78 11.25
N ILE A 241 3.09 -2.92 11.09
CA ILE A 241 4.03 -3.46 12.10
C ILE A 241 5.12 -2.42 12.42
N TYR A 242 5.47 -1.59 11.43
CA TYR A 242 6.51 -0.56 11.54
C TYR A 242 5.95 0.85 11.82
N ARG A 243 4.67 0.97 12.21
CA ARG A 243 4.08 2.26 12.60
C ARG A 243 4.66 2.73 13.93
N ASP A 244 5.06 4.02 13.98
CA ASP A 244 5.71 4.69 15.12
C ASP A 244 7.04 4.04 15.55
N VAL A 245 7.73 3.34 14.63
CA VAL A 245 9.00 2.65 14.90
C VAL A 245 10.18 3.43 14.35
N ILE A 246 11.29 3.44 15.10
CA ILE A 246 12.62 3.86 14.62
C ILE A 246 13.48 2.61 14.51
N ILE A 247 13.74 2.16 13.30
CA ILE A 247 14.51 0.95 12.99
C ILE A 247 16.01 1.28 13.05
N PRO A 248 16.87 0.46 13.69
CA PRO A 248 18.31 0.58 13.52
C PRO A 248 18.70 0.47 12.04
N GLY A 249 19.56 1.37 11.55
CA GLY A 249 19.89 1.40 10.13
C GLY A 249 20.60 0.15 9.59
N ASP A 250 21.30 -0.59 10.45
CA ASP A 250 21.91 -1.89 10.15
C ASP A 250 20.91 -3.06 10.15
N ALA A 251 19.69 -2.83 10.65
CA ALA A 251 18.60 -3.81 10.64
C ALA A 251 17.67 -3.69 9.41
N LEU A 252 17.96 -2.80 8.45
CA LEU A 252 17.32 -2.71 7.16
C LEU A 252 18.09 -3.51 6.10
N PRO A 253 17.41 -4.10 5.08
CA PRO A 253 15.96 -4.06 4.83
C PRO A 253 15.13 -4.95 5.78
N LYS A 254 13.85 -4.61 5.98
CA LYS A 254 12.84 -5.50 6.53
C LYS A 254 12.04 -6.08 5.37
N LYS A 255 12.17 -7.40 5.13
CA LYS A 255 11.46 -8.14 4.09
C LYS A 255 10.42 -9.04 4.75
N ASN A 256 9.14 -8.83 4.45
CA ASN A 256 8.04 -9.62 4.98
C ASN A 256 7.14 -10.14 3.87
N CYS A 257 6.60 -11.35 4.02
CA CYS A 257 5.52 -11.87 3.18
C CYS A 257 4.34 -12.30 4.04
N ALA A 258 3.15 -12.23 3.48
CA ALA A 258 1.94 -12.65 4.17
C ALA A 258 0.89 -13.17 3.19
N TYR A 259 0.27 -14.30 3.52
CA TYR A 259 -0.99 -14.71 2.93
C TYR A 259 -2.15 -14.05 3.67
N SER A 260 -3.14 -13.60 2.92
CA SER A 260 -4.43 -13.19 3.49
C SER A 260 -5.58 -13.35 2.52
N ALA A 261 -6.79 -13.55 3.06
CA ALA A 261 -7.99 -13.14 2.36
C ALA A 261 -8.02 -11.61 2.27
N CYS A 262 -8.41 -11.10 1.11
CA CYS A 262 -8.53 -9.67 0.81
C CYS A 262 -9.99 -9.37 0.50
N PHE A 263 -10.49 -8.22 0.97
CA PHE A 263 -11.89 -7.83 0.85
C PHE A 263 -12.00 -6.46 0.18
N ARG A 264 -12.70 -6.41 -0.97
CA ARG A 264 -12.93 -5.17 -1.71
C ARG A 264 -14.40 -5.06 -2.09
N ARG A 265 -14.99 -3.88 -1.89
CA ARG A 265 -16.39 -3.65 -2.24
C ARG A 265 -16.61 -3.60 -3.74
N GLU A 266 -15.55 -3.43 -4.53
CA GLU A 266 -15.58 -3.36 -5.99
C GLU A 266 -16.65 -2.38 -6.50
N ALA A 267 -16.80 -1.25 -5.77
CA ALA A 267 -17.80 -0.25 -6.06
C ALA A 267 -17.64 0.29 -7.50
N GLY A 268 -18.71 0.28 -8.26
CA GLY A 268 -18.71 0.77 -9.65
C GLY A 268 -18.29 -0.25 -10.71
N SER A 269 -18.04 -1.51 -10.36
CA SER A 269 -17.65 -2.55 -11.31
C SER A 269 -18.85 -3.33 -11.83
N TYR A 270 -19.03 -3.37 -13.18
CA TYR A 270 -20.15 -4.04 -13.83
C TYR A 270 -19.73 -4.75 -15.12
N GLY A 271 -20.52 -5.73 -15.58
CA GLY A 271 -20.41 -6.31 -16.90
C GLY A 271 -19.50 -7.54 -17.02
N LYS A 272 -18.86 -7.72 -18.19
CA LYS A 272 -18.04 -8.90 -18.51
C LYS A 272 -16.81 -9.07 -17.60
N ASP A 273 -16.31 -7.98 -17.03
CA ASP A 273 -15.10 -7.98 -16.21
C ASP A 273 -15.31 -8.58 -14.81
N VAL A 274 -16.55 -8.79 -14.39
CA VAL A 274 -16.90 -9.42 -13.10
C VAL A 274 -17.21 -10.91 -13.21
N ARG A 275 -17.08 -11.52 -14.41
CA ARG A 275 -17.43 -12.94 -14.60
C ARG A 275 -16.32 -13.87 -14.09
N GLY A 276 -16.73 -14.93 -13.40
CA GLY A 276 -15.81 -15.96 -12.89
C GLY A 276 -14.86 -15.41 -11.82
N LEU A 277 -13.56 -15.61 -12.03
CA LEU A 277 -12.49 -15.17 -11.13
C LEU A 277 -11.87 -13.81 -11.49
N ASN A 278 -12.40 -13.12 -12.48
CA ASN A 278 -11.77 -11.88 -12.98
C ASN A 278 -11.82 -10.74 -11.95
N ARG A 279 -12.92 -10.62 -11.18
CA ARG A 279 -13.08 -9.60 -10.14
C ARG A 279 -13.98 -10.10 -9.02
N LEU A 280 -13.48 -10.07 -7.81
CA LEU A 280 -14.11 -10.68 -6.64
C LEU A 280 -14.15 -9.71 -5.46
N HIS A 281 -15.20 -9.82 -4.63
CA HIS A 281 -15.32 -9.11 -3.36
C HIS A 281 -14.43 -9.71 -2.27
N GLN A 282 -14.19 -11.02 -2.33
CA GLN A 282 -13.25 -11.73 -1.48
C GLN A 282 -12.33 -12.58 -2.36
N PHE A 283 -11.02 -12.45 -2.14
CA PHE A 283 -10.01 -13.24 -2.85
C PHE A 283 -8.77 -13.43 -2.00
N ASP A 284 -7.97 -14.43 -2.35
CA ASP A 284 -6.72 -14.76 -1.67
C ASP A 284 -5.52 -14.14 -2.39
N LYS A 285 -4.56 -13.66 -1.60
CA LYS A 285 -3.33 -13.04 -2.11
C LYS A 285 -2.16 -13.34 -1.18
N VAL A 286 -1.00 -13.62 -1.75
CA VAL A 286 0.27 -13.52 -1.04
C VAL A 286 0.87 -12.15 -1.36
N GLU A 287 1.22 -11.41 -0.32
CA GLU A 287 1.80 -10.07 -0.41
C GLU A 287 3.23 -10.09 0.08
N ILE A 288 4.12 -9.36 -0.58
CA ILE A 288 5.46 -9.05 -0.10
C ILE A 288 5.55 -7.57 0.24
N VAL A 289 6.13 -7.27 1.40
CA VAL A 289 6.31 -5.90 1.91
C VAL A 289 7.75 -5.70 2.30
N LEU A 290 8.30 -4.56 1.90
CA LEU A 290 9.69 -4.23 2.16
C LEU A 290 9.79 -2.82 2.73
N ILE A 291 10.59 -2.68 3.81
CA ILE A 291 10.97 -1.39 4.40
C ILE A 291 12.46 -1.22 4.17
N GLU A 292 12.86 -0.13 3.52
CA GLU A 292 14.24 0.08 3.09
C GLU A 292 14.70 1.52 3.32
N LYS A 293 16.00 1.73 3.24
CA LYS A 293 16.60 3.07 3.15
C LYS A 293 16.30 3.68 1.78
N PRO A 294 16.10 5.01 1.69
CA PRO A 294 15.83 5.69 0.43
C PRO A 294 16.83 5.36 -0.69
N GLU A 295 18.11 5.32 -0.36
CA GLU A 295 19.20 5.08 -1.31
C GLU A 295 19.19 3.69 -1.96
N ASN A 296 18.58 2.69 -1.32
CA ASN A 296 18.54 1.31 -1.80
C ASN A 296 17.17 0.91 -2.39
N SER A 297 16.14 1.73 -2.20
CA SER A 297 14.75 1.31 -2.45
C SER A 297 14.43 0.99 -3.91
N TYR A 298 15.11 1.62 -4.86
CA TYR A 298 14.92 1.33 -6.28
C TYR A 298 15.60 0.03 -6.71
N ALA A 299 16.78 -0.30 -6.13
CA ALA A 299 17.38 -1.61 -6.32
C ALA A 299 16.51 -2.72 -5.71
N ALA A 300 15.94 -2.47 -4.53
CA ALA A 300 14.99 -3.38 -3.90
C ALA A 300 13.69 -3.56 -4.71
N LEU A 301 13.22 -2.52 -5.40
CA LEU A 301 12.10 -2.60 -6.33
C LEU A 301 12.39 -3.56 -7.49
N GLU A 302 13.58 -3.50 -8.08
CA GLU A 302 13.98 -4.44 -9.14
C GLU A 302 14.07 -5.89 -8.61
N GLU A 303 14.62 -6.12 -7.41
CA GLU A 303 14.60 -7.45 -6.78
C GLU A 303 13.17 -7.99 -6.59
N MET A 304 12.22 -7.14 -6.20
CA MET A 304 10.81 -7.53 -6.06
C MET A 304 10.19 -7.87 -7.41
N LYS A 305 10.48 -7.10 -8.46
CA LYS A 305 10.02 -7.38 -9.83
C LYS A 305 10.55 -8.73 -10.32
N ASP A 306 11.85 -8.99 -10.13
CA ASP A 306 12.50 -10.25 -10.52
C ASP A 306 11.89 -11.44 -9.76
N HIS A 307 11.56 -11.27 -8.47
CA HIS A 307 10.89 -12.31 -7.70
C HIS A 307 9.53 -12.65 -8.29
N VAL A 308 8.69 -11.66 -8.58
CA VAL A 308 7.34 -11.86 -9.15
C VAL A 308 7.43 -12.47 -10.56
N GLN A 309 8.34 -11.98 -11.41
CA GLN A 309 8.60 -12.57 -12.72
C GLN A 309 8.96 -14.05 -12.61
N GLY A 310 9.87 -14.39 -11.70
CA GLY A 310 10.31 -15.77 -11.48
C GLY A 310 9.19 -16.70 -11.01
N LEU A 311 8.15 -16.19 -10.33
CA LEU A 311 6.96 -16.98 -9.99
C LEU A 311 6.14 -17.32 -11.25
N LEU A 312 5.95 -16.36 -12.16
CA LEU A 312 5.22 -16.55 -13.41
C LEU A 312 5.93 -17.52 -14.35
N GLU A 313 7.26 -17.41 -14.44
CA GLU A 313 8.11 -18.33 -15.23
C GLU A 313 8.01 -19.76 -14.69
N LYS A 314 8.05 -19.96 -13.36
CA LYS A 314 7.89 -21.28 -12.75
C LYS A 314 6.49 -21.89 -12.94
N LEU A 315 5.47 -21.04 -13.08
CA LEU A 315 4.11 -21.46 -13.42
C LEU A 315 3.90 -21.69 -14.92
N GLU A 316 4.93 -21.43 -15.74
CA GLU A 316 4.91 -21.62 -17.19
C GLU A 316 3.79 -20.79 -17.86
N LEU A 317 3.49 -19.59 -17.31
CA LEU A 317 2.46 -18.70 -17.85
C LEU A 317 3.11 -17.65 -18.77
N PRO A 318 2.48 -17.28 -19.92
CA PRO A 318 2.88 -16.11 -20.67
C PRO A 318 2.58 -14.86 -19.88
N TRP A 319 3.53 -13.94 -19.84
CA TRP A 319 3.44 -12.74 -19.02
C TRP A 319 4.02 -11.51 -19.72
N HIS A 320 3.58 -10.33 -19.27
CA HIS A 320 4.29 -9.09 -19.52
C HIS A 320 4.33 -8.20 -18.27
N ILE A 321 5.28 -7.29 -18.24
CA ILE A 321 5.46 -6.28 -17.20
C ILE A 321 5.13 -4.93 -17.81
N LEU A 322 4.22 -4.20 -17.19
CA LEU A 322 3.82 -2.86 -17.56
C LEU A 322 4.37 -1.85 -16.54
N ARG A 323 5.00 -0.78 -17.02
CA ARG A 323 5.20 0.40 -16.19
C ARG A 323 3.99 1.30 -16.33
N LEU A 324 3.32 1.56 -15.21
CA LEU A 324 2.10 2.34 -15.22
C LEU A 324 2.38 3.81 -15.53
N CYS A 325 1.51 4.41 -16.33
CA CYS A 325 1.48 5.85 -16.54
C CYS A 325 0.86 6.58 -15.34
N GLY A 326 1.08 7.88 -15.26
CA GLY A 326 0.63 8.65 -14.11
C GLY A 326 -0.86 8.61 -13.85
N GLY A 327 -1.70 8.51 -14.90
CA GLY A 327 -3.16 8.47 -14.77
C GLY A 327 -3.72 7.14 -14.29
N ASP A 328 -2.94 6.05 -14.41
CA ASP A 328 -3.33 4.69 -13.97
C ASP A 328 -2.71 4.29 -12.62
N MET A 329 -1.72 5.04 -12.15
CA MET A 329 -1.06 4.77 -10.87
C MET A 329 -1.97 5.01 -9.67
N SER A 330 -1.81 4.19 -8.63
CA SER A 330 -2.50 4.41 -7.35
C SER A 330 -2.15 5.77 -6.73
N PHE A 331 -3.07 6.27 -5.91
CA PHE A 331 -2.93 7.56 -5.21
C PHE A 331 -1.61 7.64 -4.39
N THR A 332 -1.18 6.54 -3.80
CA THR A 332 -0.07 6.50 -2.84
C THR A 332 1.29 6.16 -3.43
N SER A 333 1.37 5.50 -4.57
CA SER A 333 2.64 5.04 -5.17
C SER A 333 3.43 6.18 -5.84
N ALA A 334 4.75 6.08 -5.81
CA ALA A 334 5.65 6.93 -6.61
C ALA A 334 5.94 6.31 -7.98
N ILE A 335 6.00 4.99 -8.05
CA ILE A 335 6.10 4.20 -9.28
C ILE A 335 5.46 2.84 -9.05
N THR A 336 4.84 2.28 -10.10
CA THR A 336 4.20 0.97 -10.08
C THR A 336 4.49 0.21 -11.36
N PHE A 337 4.74 -1.09 -11.19
CA PHE A 337 4.83 -2.05 -12.28
C PHE A 337 3.76 -3.12 -12.09
N ASP A 338 2.92 -3.30 -13.11
CA ASP A 338 1.92 -4.35 -13.13
C ASP A 338 2.41 -5.55 -13.91
N PHE A 339 2.07 -6.72 -13.43
CA PHE A 339 2.31 -7.99 -14.10
C PHE A 339 0.99 -8.55 -14.56
N GLU A 340 0.94 -8.89 -15.83
CA GLU A 340 -0.23 -9.53 -16.42
C GLU A 340 0.14 -10.89 -17.01
N VAL A 341 -0.83 -11.80 -17.02
CA VAL A 341 -0.73 -13.11 -17.65
C VAL A 341 -1.79 -13.25 -18.73
N TRP A 342 -1.46 -13.98 -19.79
CA TRP A 342 -2.39 -14.24 -20.87
C TRP A 342 -3.46 -15.25 -20.45
N SER A 343 -4.71 -14.93 -20.69
CA SER A 343 -5.88 -15.81 -20.56
C SER A 343 -6.25 -16.32 -21.96
N GLY A 344 -5.90 -17.58 -22.23
CA GLY A 344 -5.98 -18.14 -23.59
C GLY A 344 -7.39 -18.26 -24.15
N ALA A 345 -8.37 -18.57 -23.30
CA ALA A 345 -9.78 -18.68 -23.72
C ALA A 345 -10.48 -17.32 -23.78
N GLN A 346 -10.13 -16.38 -22.92
CA GLN A 346 -10.68 -15.01 -22.96
C GLN A 346 -9.97 -14.13 -23.99
N LYS A 347 -8.80 -14.54 -24.49
CA LYS A 347 -7.95 -13.82 -25.45
C LYS A 347 -7.63 -12.40 -24.97
N ARG A 348 -7.21 -12.29 -23.69
CA ARG A 348 -6.81 -11.02 -23.07
C ARG A 348 -5.77 -11.21 -21.96
N TRP A 349 -5.09 -10.14 -21.63
CA TRP A 349 -4.21 -10.07 -20.49
C TRP A 349 -5.02 -9.86 -19.20
N LEU A 350 -4.55 -10.47 -18.10
CA LEU A 350 -5.14 -10.36 -16.77
C LEU A 350 -4.06 -9.91 -15.81
N GLU A 351 -4.23 -8.76 -15.18
CA GLU A 351 -3.37 -8.28 -14.11
C GLU A 351 -3.38 -9.24 -12.92
N VAL A 352 -2.21 -9.68 -12.50
CA VAL A 352 -2.03 -10.65 -11.39
C VAL A 352 -1.16 -10.12 -10.25
N SER A 353 -0.46 -9.03 -10.48
CA SER A 353 0.38 -8.37 -9.48
C SER A 353 0.58 -6.90 -9.82
N SER A 354 0.67 -6.08 -8.78
CA SER A 354 1.25 -4.73 -8.83
C SER A 354 2.41 -4.67 -7.86
N VAL A 355 3.56 -4.18 -8.30
CA VAL A 355 4.77 -3.96 -7.48
C VAL A 355 5.08 -2.48 -7.45
N SER A 356 5.09 -1.89 -6.24
CA SER A 356 5.15 -0.44 -6.08
C SER A 356 6.21 0.02 -5.09
N ASN A 357 6.82 1.17 -5.37
CA ASN A 357 7.60 1.95 -4.40
C ASN A 357 6.78 3.20 -4.03
N PHE A 358 6.60 3.41 -2.74
CA PHE A 358 5.86 4.56 -2.19
C PHE A 358 6.78 5.67 -1.71
N GLU A 359 8.08 5.46 -1.81
CA GLU A 359 9.09 6.33 -1.23
C GLU A 359 8.75 6.64 0.24
N THR A 360 8.83 7.90 0.65
CA THR A 360 8.53 8.33 2.03
C THR A 360 7.04 8.52 2.32
N TYR A 361 6.16 8.35 1.33
CA TYR A 361 4.76 8.75 1.45
C TYR A 361 4.00 8.01 2.55
N GLN A 362 4.08 6.67 2.55
CA GLN A 362 3.49 5.85 3.62
C GLN A 362 4.31 5.97 4.91
N ALA A 363 5.63 5.94 4.82
CA ALA A 363 6.50 6.07 5.99
C ALA A 363 6.25 7.37 6.77
N ASN A 364 5.93 8.48 6.10
CA ASN A 364 5.57 9.74 6.75
C ASN A 364 4.21 9.64 7.47
N ARG A 365 3.21 8.92 6.92
CA ARG A 365 1.93 8.66 7.59
C ARG A 365 2.12 7.76 8.81
N LEU A 366 2.92 6.70 8.65
CA LEU A 366 3.23 5.70 9.66
C LEU A 366 4.20 6.19 10.72
N LYS A 367 4.93 7.29 10.48
CA LYS A 367 6.11 7.70 11.24
C LYS A 367 7.16 6.58 11.31
N CYS A 368 7.28 5.79 10.23
CA CYS A 368 8.28 4.74 10.07
C CYS A 368 9.62 5.37 9.70
N ARG A 369 10.60 5.21 10.56
CA ARG A 369 11.90 5.90 10.45
C ARG A 369 13.03 4.92 10.71
N PHE A 370 14.22 5.27 10.26
CA PHE A 370 15.43 4.57 10.64
C PHE A 370 16.47 5.54 11.23
N ARG A 371 17.37 5.00 12.01
CA ARG A 371 18.52 5.74 12.56
C ARG A 371 19.76 5.36 11.78
N GLY A 372 20.31 6.31 11.05
CA GLY A 372 21.55 6.14 10.30
C GLY A 372 22.80 6.05 11.21
N GLU A 373 23.94 5.70 10.61
CA GLU A 373 25.25 5.65 11.30
C GLU A 373 25.65 7.02 11.88
N ASP A 374 25.24 8.10 11.20
CA ASP A 374 25.40 9.48 11.65
C ASP A 374 24.45 9.85 12.82
N LYS A 375 23.75 8.87 13.38
CA LYS A 375 22.76 9.01 14.47
C LYS A 375 21.54 9.88 14.12
N LYS A 376 21.41 10.34 12.88
CA LYS A 376 20.23 11.07 12.42
C LYS A 376 19.09 10.12 12.12
N THR A 377 17.88 10.58 12.43
CA THR A 377 16.65 9.85 12.13
C THR A 377 16.06 10.35 10.82
N ARG A 378 15.76 9.43 9.90
CA ARG A 378 15.18 9.70 8.56
C ARG A 378 13.97 8.80 8.34
N LEU A 379 13.09 9.20 7.42
CA LEU A 379 11.99 8.36 6.96
C LEU A 379 12.54 7.20 6.13
N CYS A 380 11.94 6.01 6.30
CA CYS A 380 12.15 4.88 5.42
C CYS A 380 11.43 5.09 4.08
N HIS A 381 11.78 4.28 3.07
CA HIS A 381 10.91 3.99 1.94
C HIS A 381 10.14 2.70 2.22
N THR A 382 8.89 2.65 1.75
CA THR A 382 8.06 1.44 1.80
C THR A 382 7.80 0.94 0.39
N LEU A 383 7.84 -0.37 0.21
CA LEU A 383 7.54 -1.04 -1.04
C LEU A 383 6.59 -2.21 -0.75
N ASN A 384 5.74 -2.53 -1.71
CA ASN A 384 4.96 -3.76 -1.68
C ASN A 384 4.77 -4.35 -3.08
N GLY A 385 4.32 -5.60 -3.10
CA GLY A 385 3.92 -6.26 -4.31
C GLY A 385 3.11 -7.51 -4.04
N SER A 386 2.19 -7.84 -4.94
CA SER A 386 1.48 -9.10 -4.88
C SER A 386 2.36 -10.22 -5.44
N ALA A 387 2.57 -11.25 -4.66
CA ALA A 387 3.39 -12.40 -5.04
C ALA A 387 2.62 -13.75 -4.89
N LEU A 388 1.43 -13.92 -5.46
CA LEU A 388 0.59 -13.24 -6.44
C LEU A 388 -0.87 -13.14 -5.96
N ALA A 389 -1.75 -12.49 -6.75
CA ALA A 389 -3.21 -12.55 -6.56
C ALA A 389 -3.75 -13.85 -7.20
N LEU A 390 -4.28 -14.75 -6.35
CA LEU A 390 -4.59 -16.12 -6.75
C LEU A 390 -5.70 -16.27 -7.79
N PRO A 391 -6.81 -15.52 -7.77
CA PRO A 391 -7.93 -15.80 -8.67
C PRO A 391 -7.58 -15.76 -10.15
N ARG A 392 -6.90 -14.71 -10.58
CA ARG A 392 -6.54 -14.54 -12.00
C ARG A 392 -5.41 -15.47 -12.42
N ILE A 393 -4.50 -15.82 -11.51
CA ILE A 393 -3.51 -16.91 -11.72
C ILE A 393 -4.22 -18.24 -11.91
N MET A 394 -5.20 -18.57 -11.05
CA MET A 394 -5.98 -19.80 -11.20
C MET A 394 -6.75 -19.79 -12.52
N ALA A 395 -7.40 -18.68 -12.88
CA ALA A 395 -8.09 -18.55 -14.16
C ALA A 395 -7.17 -18.85 -15.36
N ALA A 396 -5.99 -18.22 -15.39
CA ALA A 396 -5.00 -18.44 -16.45
C ALA A 396 -4.47 -19.87 -16.47
N LEU A 397 -4.18 -20.47 -15.30
CA LEU A 397 -3.73 -21.87 -15.20
C LEU A 397 -4.79 -22.85 -15.73
N LEU A 398 -6.06 -22.67 -15.36
CA LEU A 398 -7.15 -23.53 -15.85
C LEU A 398 -7.30 -23.41 -17.36
N GLU A 399 -7.28 -22.19 -17.89
CA GLU A 399 -7.50 -21.93 -19.32
C GLU A 399 -6.30 -22.38 -20.16
N ASN A 400 -5.08 -22.01 -19.77
CA ASN A 400 -3.90 -22.25 -20.61
C ASN A 400 -3.44 -23.70 -20.60
N ASN A 401 -3.77 -24.47 -19.57
CA ASN A 401 -3.34 -25.87 -19.43
C ASN A 401 -4.43 -26.90 -19.76
N GLN A 402 -5.56 -26.48 -20.35
CA GLN A 402 -6.61 -27.40 -20.74
C GLN A 402 -6.20 -28.30 -21.91
N THR A 403 -6.54 -29.58 -21.81
CA THR A 403 -6.31 -30.60 -22.82
C THR A 403 -7.55 -31.50 -22.97
N PRO A 404 -7.66 -32.36 -24.00
CA PRO A 404 -8.75 -33.32 -24.10
C PRO A 404 -8.88 -34.27 -22.89
N GLU A 405 -7.75 -34.60 -22.22
CA GLU A 405 -7.72 -35.51 -21.08
C GLU A 405 -8.05 -34.80 -19.75
N GLY A 406 -7.98 -33.48 -19.68
CA GLY A 406 -8.17 -32.69 -18.47
C GLY A 406 -7.32 -31.44 -18.46
N ILE A 407 -7.14 -30.85 -17.27
CA ILE A 407 -6.30 -29.65 -17.07
C ILE A 407 -4.98 -30.10 -16.44
N LYS A 408 -3.85 -29.91 -17.12
CA LYS A 408 -2.52 -30.22 -16.60
C LYS A 408 -2.15 -29.27 -15.47
N VAL A 409 -1.52 -29.80 -14.43
CA VAL A 409 -1.00 -29.00 -13.32
C VAL A 409 0.48 -28.71 -13.54
N PRO A 410 0.93 -27.46 -13.50
CA PRO A 410 2.35 -27.11 -13.60
C PRO A 410 3.21 -27.95 -12.65
N LYS A 411 4.37 -28.40 -13.13
CA LYS A 411 5.25 -29.34 -12.39
C LYS A 411 5.60 -28.83 -10.98
N VAL A 412 5.81 -27.53 -10.85
CA VAL A 412 6.16 -26.91 -9.55
C VAL A 412 5.05 -27.03 -8.51
N LEU A 413 3.77 -27.18 -8.92
CA LEU A 413 2.61 -27.30 -8.05
C LEU A 413 2.27 -28.74 -7.68
N GLN A 414 2.74 -29.75 -8.44
CA GLN A 414 2.34 -31.16 -8.27
C GLN A 414 2.67 -31.72 -6.89
N LYS A 415 3.81 -31.33 -6.29
CA LYS A 415 4.16 -31.71 -4.92
C LYS A 415 3.19 -31.16 -3.85
N TYR A 416 2.54 -30.03 -4.12
CA TYR A 416 1.57 -29.41 -3.22
C TYR A 416 0.14 -29.92 -3.47
N THR A 417 -0.23 -30.13 -4.72
CA THR A 417 -1.54 -30.66 -5.10
C THR A 417 -1.68 -32.14 -4.81
N GLY A 418 -0.61 -32.92 -5.05
CA GLY A 418 -0.62 -34.39 -5.00
C GLY A 418 -1.32 -35.02 -6.22
N PHE A 419 -1.53 -34.24 -7.28
CA PHE A 419 -2.00 -34.70 -8.61
C PHE A 419 -1.37 -33.84 -9.69
N ASP A 420 -1.26 -34.40 -10.89
CA ASP A 420 -0.67 -33.78 -12.08
C ASP A 420 -1.71 -33.35 -13.13
N ILE A 421 -2.97 -33.85 -13.00
CA ILE A 421 -4.09 -33.54 -13.89
C ILE A 421 -5.39 -33.38 -13.10
N ILE A 422 -6.22 -32.45 -13.56
CA ILE A 422 -7.59 -32.27 -13.11
C ILE A 422 -8.52 -32.84 -14.20
N ASN A 423 -9.20 -33.91 -13.88
CA ASN A 423 -10.08 -34.68 -14.76
C ASN A 423 -11.33 -35.13 -14.00
#